data_2a82abccd4f92a95fade05c064e09bd6
#
_entry.id   2a82abccd4f92a95fade05c064e09bd6
#
_cell.length_a   1.000
_cell.length_b   1.000
_cell.length_c   1.000
_cell.angle_alpha   90.00
_cell.angle_beta   90.00
_cell.angle_gamma   90.00
#
_symmetry.space_group_name_H-M   'P 1'
#
loop_
_entity.id
_entity.type
_entity.pdbx_description
1 polymer ?
#
loop_
_entity_poly.entity_id
_entity_poly.type
_entity_poly.pdbx_seq_one_letter_code
_entity_poly.pdbx_strand_id
1 'polypeptide(L)'
;ERSGFQLRDDFAVKGIIGLGLPEAIRTLYPEISDTELVAFREHYADHYIASEAVPSPLFEGVVESMEAFRAEGYHLAVATGKARRGLDRVLKAHGWDGYFDITRAADETASKPHPLMLEQILAHCEVRPEQALMVGDSSFDLQMARNAGMDSVAVSYGAQSIEALKLFEPALAIDHFSELHAWLNQRA
;
A
#
# COMPACT_ATOMS: atom_id res chain seq x y z
N GLU A 1 12.56 20.94 -5.03
CA GLU A 1 13.14 22.25 -5.44
C GLU A 1 12.07 23.20 -6.01
N ARG A 2 11.16 22.75 -6.90
CA ARG A 2 10.13 23.63 -7.52
C ARG A 2 9.16 24.26 -6.53
N SER A 3 8.93 23.63 -5.38
CA SER A 3 8.01 24.11 -4.34
C SER A 3 8.70 24.98 -3.28
N GLY A 4 10.01 25.26 -3.42
CA GLY A 4 10.78 26.11 -2.48
C GLY A 4 11.14 25.44 -1.15
N PHE A 5 10.79 24.17 -0.95
CA PHE A 5 11.09 23.43 0.27
C PHE A 5 12.51 22.84 0.24
N GLN A 6 13.12 22.74 1.42
CA GLN A 6 14.41 22.09 1.59
C GLN A 6 14.29 20.59 1.29
N LEU A 7 15.25 20.06 0.53
CA LEU A 7 15.31 18.62 0.26
C LEU A 7 15.44 17.83 1.58
N ARG A 8 14.74 16.73 1.66
CA ARG A 8 14.87 15.74 2.73
C ARG A 8 15.78 14.61 2.26
N ASP A 9 16.46 13.97 3.20
CA ASP A 9 17.30 12.81 2.90
C ASP A 9 16.47 11.59 2.52
N ASP A 10 17.11 10.61 1.90
CA ASP A 10 16.47 9.39 1.42
C ASP A 10 15.85 8.57 2.56
N PHE A 11 16.44 8.62 3.76
CA PHE A 11 15.92 7.88 4.90
C PHE A 11 14.58 8.46 5.37
N ALA A 12 14.48 9.78 5.50
CA ALA A 12 13.22 10.44 5.85
C ALA A 12 12.15 10.21 4.78
N VAL A 13 12.51 10.26 3.49
CA VAL A 13 11.57 10.01 2.38
C VAL A 13 11.09 8.56 2.37
N LYS A 14 11.98 7.58 2.56
CA LYS A 14 11.59 6.17 2.65
C LYS A 14 10.70 5.89 3.86
N GLY A 15 10.93 6.60 4.96
CA GLY A 15 10.16 6.45 6.20
C GLY A 15 8.68 6.85 6.10
N ILE A 16 8.28 7.60 5.06
CA ILE A 16 6.88 8.03 4.87
C ILE A 16 6.16 7.27 3.75
N ILE A 17 6.85 6.35 3.06
CA ILE A 17 6.23 5.54 2.01
C ILE A 17 5.16 4.63 2.65
N GLY A 18 3.96 4.66 2.08
CA GLY A 18 2.78 3.97 2.59
C GLY A 18 1.70 4.91 3.12
N LEU A 19 2.07 6.13 3.55
CA LEU A 19 1.11 7.17 3.93
C LEU A 19 0.36 7.74 2.71
N GLY A 20 -0.80 8.34 2.96
CA GLY A 20 -1.44 9.25 2.01
C GLY A 20 -0.54 10.46 1.72
N LEU A 21 -0.59 11.00 0.52
CA LEU A 21 0.32 12.09 0.11
C LEU A 21 0.24 13.34 1.02
N PRO A 22 -0.95 13.79 1.47
CA PRO A 22 -1.02 14.91 2.41
C PRO A 22 -0.30 14.66 3.73
N GLU A 23 -0.50 13.47 4.33
CA GLU A 23 0.11 13.05 5.60
C GLU A 23 1.62 12.89 5.44
N ALA A 24 2.06 12.29 4.33
CA ALA A 24 3.46 12.14 3.98
C ALA A 24 4.17 13.50 3.90
N ILE A 25 3.55 14.47 3.20
CA ILE A 25 4.11 15.82 3.07
C ILE A 25 4.16 16.53 4.44
N ARG A 26 3.11 16.45 5.25
CA ARG A 26 3.09 17.05 6.60
C ARG A 26 4.08 16.39 7.54
N THR A 27 4.34 15.11 7.41
CA THR A 27 5.38 14.40 8.19
C THR A 27 6.78 14.93 7.84
N LEU A 28 7.05 15.15 6.55
CA LEU A 28 8.33 15.71 6.10
C LEU A 28 8.49 17.22 6.38
N TYR A 29 7.38 17.95 6.34
CA TYR A 29 7.32 19.41 6.49
C TYR A 29 6.21 19.81 7.46
N PRO A 30 6.42 19.64 8.79
CA PRO A 30 5.38 19.88 9.80
C PRO A 30 4.81 21.31 9.80
N GLU A 31 5.62 22.28 9.38
CA GLU A 31 5.24 23.70 9.34
C GLU A 31 4.52 24.12 8.04
N ILE A 32 4.27 23.17 7.11
CA ILE A 32 3.63 23.48 5.83
C ILE A 32 2.19 23.99 6.03
N SER A 33 1.89 25.15 5.45
CA SER A 33 0.54 25.68 5.43
C SER A 33 -0.39 24.89 4.49
N ASP A 34 -1.70 25.02 4.65
CA ASP A 34 -2.67 24.35 3.78
C ASP A 34 -2.54 24.78 2.32
N THR A 35 -2.27 26.05 2.07
CA THR A 35 -2.05 26.58 0.71
C THR A 35 -0.81 25.98 0.06
N GLU A 36 0.29 25.91 0.80
CA GLU A 36 1.54 25.30 0.31
C GLU A 36 1.38 23.79 0.09
N LEU A 37 0.63 23.11 0.96
CA LEU A 37 0.33 21.69 0.81
C LEU A 37 -0.42 21.42 -0.50
N VAL A 38 -1.41 22.23 -0.84
CA VAL A 38 -2.15 22.09 -2.10
C VAL A 38 -1.20 22.27 -3.29
N ALA A 39 -0.40 23.33 -3.31
CA ALA A 39 0.57 23.59 -4.38
C ALA A 39 1.62 22.46 -4.49
N PHE A 40 2.10 21.94 -3.34
CA PHE A 40 3.05 20.83 -3.33
C PHE A 40 2.46 19.58 -3.96
N ARG A 41 1.22 19.24 -3.62
CA ARG A 41 0.50 18.08 -4.17
C ARG A 41 0.31 18.19 -5.68
N GLU A 42 -0.03 19.36 -6.20
CA GLU A 42 -0.15 19.60 -7.63
C GLU A 42 1.19 19.41 -8.34
N HIS A 43 2.25 20.03 -7.86
CA HIS A 43 3.60 19.86 -8.41
C HIS A 43 4.10 18.41 -8.36
N TYR A 44 3.80 17.69 -7.27
CA TYR A 44 4.13 16.28 -7.14
C TYR A 44 3.38 15.44 -8.17
N ALA A 45 2.07 15.65 -8.32
CA ALA A 45 1.24 14.93 -9.28
C ALA A 45 1.70 15.15 -10.72
N ASP A 46 2.00 16.39 -11.10
CA ASP A 46 2.49 16.73 -12.43
C ASP A 46 3.84 16.07 -12.71
N HIS A 47 4.77 16.12 -11.73
CA HIS A 47 6.08 15.50 -11.86
C HIS A 47 5.98 13.98 -11.94
N TYR A 48 5.14 13.37 -11.11
CA TYR A 48 4.92 11.93 -11.08
C TYR A 48 4.33 11.43 -12.40
N ILE A 49 3.31 12.12 -12.94
CA ILE A 49 2.71 11.80 -14.24
C ILE A 49 3.73 11.93 -15.37
N ALA A 50 4.56 12.97 -15.35
CA ALA A 50 5.59 13.18 -16.37
C ALA A 50 6.73 12.13 -16.31
N SER A 51 6.97 11.56 -15.11
CA SER A 51 8.02 10.55 -14.89
C SER A 51 7.55 9.13 -15.22
N GLU A 52 6.27 8.86 -15.13
CA GLU A 52 5.67 7.52 -15.38
C GLU A 52 5.33 7.30 -16.86
N ALA A 53 6.32 7.47 -17.76
CA ALA A 53 6.14 7.10 -19.16
C ALA A 53 5.98 5.58 -19.35
N VAL A 54 6.46 4.78 -18.39
CA VAL A 54 6.35 3.31 -18.35
C VAL A 54 5.80 2.90 -16.98
N PRO A 55 4.79 2.00 -16.92
CA PRO A 55 4.32 1.47 -15.65
C PRO A 55 5.45 0.82 -14.85
N SER A 56 5.45 1.00 -13.53
CA SER A 56 6.40 0.29 -12.66
C SER A 56 6.24 -1.21 -12.86
N PRO A 57 7.35 -1.96 -13.01
CA PRO A 57 7.26 -3.41 -13.15
C PRO A 57 6.66 -4.04 -11.89
N LEU A 58 5.95 -5.15 -12.10
CA LEU A 58 5.46 -5.97 -11.00
C LEU A 58 6.61 -6.80 -10.42
N PHE A 59 6.54 -7.10 -9.14
CA PHE A 59 7.48 -8.02 -8.51
C PHE A 59 7.23 -9.44 -9.02
N GLU A 60 8.31 -10.24 -9.08
CA GLU A 60 8.26 -11.61 -9.55
C GLU A 60 7.30 -12.47 -8.70
N GLY A 61 6.54 -13.34 -9.36
CA GLY A 61 5.61 -14.27 -8.73
C GLY A 61 4.29 -13.65 -8.25
N VAL A 62 4.11 -12.33 -8.38
CA VAL A 62 2.87 -11.67 -7.90
C VAL A 62 1.68 -12.05 -8.77
N VAL A 63 1.81 -11.98 -10.10
CA VAL A 63 0.70 -12.24 -11.03
C VAL A 63 0.23 -13.68 -10.89
N GLU A 64 1.16 -14.62 -10.96
CA GLU A 64 0.88 -16.07 -10.89
C GLU A 64 0.23 -16.44 -9.55
N SER A 65 0.71 -15.85 -8.45
CA SER A 65 0.13 -16.09 -7.13
C SER A 65 -1.26 -15.51 -6.98
N MET A 66 -1.51 -14.30 -7.50
CA MET A 66 -2.85 -13.70 -7.46
C MET A 66 -3.86 -14.48 -8.32
N GLU A 67 -3.44 -15.00 -9.48
CA GLU A 67 -4.28 -15.87 -10.31
C GLU A 67 -4.62 -17.16 -9.59
N ALA A 68 -3.65 -17.78 -8.90
CA ALA A 68 -3.87 -18.97 -8.10
C ALA A 68 -4.86 -18.70 -6.95
N PHE A 69 -4.69 -17.61 -6.20
CA PHE A 69 -5.62 -17.24 -5.13
C PHE A 69 -7.05 -17.03 -5.64
N ARG A 70 -7.22 -16.35 -6.78
CA ARG A 70 -8.54 -16.20 -7.39
C ARG A 70 -9.16 -17.54 -7.80
N ALA A 71 -8.38 -18.44 -8.38
CA ALA A 71 -8.83 -19.78 -8.76
C ALA A 71 -9.26 -20.62 -7.55
N GLU A 72 -8.67 -20.38 -6.39
CA GLU A 72 -8.98 -21.01 -5.12
C GLU A 72 -10.12 -20.31 -4.36
N GLY A 73 -10.68 -19.24 -4.91
CA GLY A 73 -11.83 -18.53 -4.35
C GLY A 73 -11.50 -17.47 -3.30
N TYR A 74 -10.25 -17.04 -3.19
CA TYR A 74 -9.88 -15.90 -2.35
C TYR A 74 -10.39 -14.59 -2.94
N HIS A 75 -10.87 -13.70 -2.07
CA HIS A 75 -11.09 -12.30 -2.42
C HIS A 75 -9.76 -11.55 -2.48
N LEU A 76 -9.58 -10.75 -3.54
CA LEU A 76 -8.41 -9.91 -3.72
C LEU A 76 -8.79 -8.44 -3.62
N ALA A 77 -8.10 -7.71 -2.77
CA ALA A 77 -8.37 -6.29 -2.54
C ALA A 77 -7.09 -5.44 -2.52
N VAL A 78 -7.24 -4.13 -2.77
CA VAL A 78 -6.15 -3.16 -2.67
C VAL A 78 -6.46 -2.11 -1.63
N ALA A 79 -5.52 -1.89 -0.70
CA ALA A 79 -5.49 -0.75 0.23
C ALA A 79 -4.20 0.05 -0.02
N THR A 80 -4.29 1.29 -0.51
CA THR A 80 -3.11 2.04 -0.95
C THR A 80 -3.05 3.48 -0.45
N GLY A 81 -1.83 3.98 -0.20
CA GLY A 81 -1.55 5.39 0.04
C GLY A 81 -1.68 6.29 -1.20
N LYS A 82 -1.86 5.72 -2.40
CA LYS A 82 -2.14 6.49 -3.62
C LYS A 82 -3.55 7.11 -3.55
N ALA A 83 -3.72 8.28 -4.18
CA ALA A 83 -5.04 8.82 -4.47
C ALA A 83 -5.77 7.96 -5.53
N ARG A 84 -7.09 7.98 -5.55
CA ARG A 84 -7.94 7.22 -6.49
C ARG A 84 -7.47 7.35 -7.95
N ARG A 85 -7.25 8.58 -8.42
CA ARG A 85 -6.78 8.82 -9.79
C ARG A 85 -5.43 8.13 -10.10
N GLY A 86 -4.54 8.07 -9.10
CA GLY A 86 -3.25 7.39 -9.24
C GLY A 86 -3.38 5.87 -9.28
N LEU A 87 -4.26 5.32 -8.46
CA LEU A 87 -4.56 3.89 -8.44
C LEU A 87 -5.19 3.45 -9.76
N ASP A 88 -6.24 4.13 -10.22
CA ASP A 88 -6.93 3.78 -11.47
C ASP A 88 -5.99 3.77 -12.67
N ARG A 89 -5.04 4.73 -12.72
CA ARG A 89 -4.03 4.76 -13.76
C ARG A 89 -3.13 3.52 -13.73
N VAL A 90 -2.67 3.11 -12.53
CA VAL A 90 -1.84 1.90 -12.36
C VAL A 90 -2.61 0.65 -12.74
N LEU A 91 -3.84 0.49 -12.27
CA LEU A 91 -4.68 -0.67 -12.59
C LEU A 91 -4.90 -0.78 -14.09
N LYS A 92 -5.25 0.33 -14.75
CA LYS A 92 -5.44 0.37 -16.20
C LYS A 92 -4.16 0.04 -16.98
N ALA A 93 -3.01 0.55 -16.52
CA ALA A 93 -1.72 0.30 -17.17
C ALA A 93 -1.31 -1.18 -17.14
N HIS A 94 -1.76 -1.92 -16.11
CA HIS A 94 -1.53 -3.37 -15.98
C HIS A 94 -2.69 -4.23 -16.52
N GLY A 95 -3.74 -3.62 -17.08
CA GLY A 95 -4.91 -4.36 -17.56
C GLY A 95 -5.76 -4.97 -16.43
N TRP A 96 -5.70 -4.38 -15.23
CA TRP A 96 -6.39 -4.85 -14.03
C TRP A 96 -7.69 -4.10 -13.73
N ASP A 97 -8.32 -3.49 -14.74
CA ASP A 97 -9.65 -2.91 -14.60
C ASP A 97 -10.65 -3.99 -14.16
N GLY A 98 -11.24 -3.84 -12.98
CA GLY A 98 -12.18 -4.82 -12.41
C GLY A 98 -11.52 -6.14 -11.96
N TYR A 99 -10.20 -6.20 -11.85
CA TYR A 99 -9.51 -7.40 -11.38
C TYR A 99 -9.70 -7.66 -9.88
N PHE A 100 -9.68 -6.63 -9.05
CA PHE A 100 -9.86 -6.72 -7.61
C PHE A 100 -11.33 -6.61 -7.23
N ASP A 101 -11.77 -7.37 -6.23
CA ASP A 101 -13.15 -7.32 -5.71
C ASP A 101 -13.47 -5.93 -5.16
N ILE A 102 -12.51 -5.31 -4.50
CA ILE A 102 -12.61 -3.95 -3.98
C ILE A 102 -11.24 -3.29 -3.91
N THR A 103 -11.21 -1.97 -4.09
CA THR A 103 -10.01 -1.17 -3.88
C THR A 103 -10.32 0.04 -3.01
N ARG A 104 -9.37 0.45 -2.17
CA ARG A 104 -9.45 1.66 -1.35
C ARG A 104 -8.20 2.51 -1.51
N ALA A 105 -8.40 3.77 -1.87
CA ALA A 105 -7.36 4.77 -2.03
C ALA A 105 -7.34 5.73 -0.83
N ALA A 106 -6.20 6.40 -0.60
CA ALA A 106 -6.01 7.25 0.58
C ALA A 106 -6.95 8.46 0.65
N ASP A 107 -7.40 8.96 -0.49
CA ASP A 107 -8.32 10.12 -0.58
C ASP A 107 -9.80 9.75 -0.47
N GLU A 108 -10.12 8.46 -0.34
CA GLU A 108 -11.49 7.95 -0.15
C GLU A 108 -11.78 7.57 1.30
N THR A 109 -10.75 7.43 2.11
CA THR A 109 -10.82 6.90 3.47
C THR A 109 -9.92 7.73 4.40
N ALA A 110 -9.43 7.12 5.48
CA ALA A 110 -8.35 7.66 6.30
C ALA A 110 -7.01 7.06 5.89
N SER A 111 -5.93 7.88 5.95
CA SER A 111 -4.57 7.43 5.64
C SER A 111 -4.12 6.34 6.62
N LYS A 112 -3.32 5.39 6.14
CA LYS A 112 -2.61 4.42 6.98
C LYS A 112 -1.82 5.14 8.08
N PRO A 113 -1.77 4.64 9.30
CA PRO A 113 -2.20 3.31 9.77
C PRO A 113 -3.65 3.23 10.30
N HIS A 114 -4.53 4.18 9.94
CA HIS A 114 -5.93 4.12 10.34
C HIS A 114 -6.61 2.89 9.70
N PRO A 115 -7.41 2.08 10.44
CA PRO A 115 -7.92 0.80 9.95
C PRO A 115 -9.05 0.92 8.91
N LEU A 116 -9.61 2.09 8.68
CA LEU A 116 -10.84 2.31 7.90
C LEU A 116 -10.80 1.67 6.50
N MET A 117 -9.64 1.68 5.80
CA MET A 117 -9.52 1.02 4.49
C MET A 117 -9.83 -0.48 4.61
N LEU A 118 -9.22 -1.15 5.59
CA LEU A 118 -9.38 -2.58 5.81
C LEU A 118 -10.77 -2.91 6.35
N GLU A 119 -11.31 -2.12 7.26
CA GLU A 119 -12.69 -2.28 7.76
C GLU A 119 -13.72 -2.25 6.62
N GLN A 120 -13.56 -1.32 5.67
CA GLN A 120 -14.44 -1.24 4.49
C GLN A 120 -14.23 -2.42 3.52
N ILE A 121 -13.01 -2.92 3.37
CA ILE A 121 -12.71 -4.11 2.57
C ILE A 121 -13.34 -5.35 3.20
N LEU A 122 -13.13 -5.56 4.49
CA LEU A 122 -13.72 -6.68 5.24
C LEU A 122 -15.25 -6.68 5.13
N ALA A 123 -15.87 -5.51 5.32
CA ALA A 123 -17.32 -5.37 5.21
C ALA A 123 -17.83 -5.67 3.80
N HIS A 124 -17.11 -5.26 2.74
CA HIS A 124 -17.49 -5.52 1.36
C HIS A 124 -17.38 -7.01 0.99
N CYS A 125 -16.31 -7.66 1.45
CA CYS A 125 -16.09 -9.10 1.21
C CYS A 125 -16.87 -10.00 2.17
N GLU A 126 -17.60 -9.42 3.14
CA GLU A 126 -18.37 -10.15 4.15
C GLU A 126 -17.53 -11.16 4.95
N VAL A 127 -16.26 -10.80 5.23
CA VAL A 127 -15.31 -11.64 5.97
C VAL A 127 -14.92 -10.98 7.31
N ARG A 128 -14.59 -11.82 8.31
CA ARG A 128 -14.06 -11.35 9.59
C ARG A 128 -12.56 -11.06 9.49
N PRO A 129 -12.00 -10.20 10.37
CA PRO A 129 -10.57 -9.89 10.38
C PRO A 129 -9.66 -11.12 10.40
N GLU A 130 -10.02 -12.16 11.16
CA GLU A 130 -9.24 -13.39 11.30
C GLU A 130 -9.23 -14.27 10.02
N GLN A 131 -10.10 -13.96 9.08
CA GLN A 131 -10.20 -14.63 7.77
C GLN A 131 -9.48 -13.86 6.66
N ALA A 132 -8.86 -12.74 6.99
CA ALA A 132 -8.20 -11.85 6.04
C ALA A 132 -6.74 -11.62 6.41
N LEU A 133 -5.94 -11.25 5.42
CA LEU A 133 -4.51 -11.07 5.57
C LEU A 133 -4.07 -9.82 4.83
N MET A 134 -3.35 -8.92 5.51
CA MET A 134 -2.73 -7.76 4.89
C MET A 134 -1.30 -8.10 4.47
N VAL A 135 -0.99 -7.95 3.20
CA VAL A 135 0.39 -8.06 2.70
C VAL A 135 0.93 -6.65 2.49
N GLY A 136 2.05 -6.31 3.12
CA GLY A 136 2.58 -4.96 3.08
C GLY A 136 4.10 -4.89 3.18
N ASP A 137 4.64 -3.75 2.72
CA ASP A 137 6.07 -3.46 2.66
C ASP A 137 6.46 -2.26 3.55
N SER A 138 5.51 -1.74 4.33
CA SER A 138 5.74 -0.64 5.25
C SER A 138 5.15 -0.89 6.64
N SER A 139 5.73 -0.25 7.64
CA SER A 139 5.21 -0.28 9.02
C SER A 139 3.76 0.21 9.11
N PHE A 140 3.34 1.10 8.20
CA PHE A 140 1.98 1.63 8.14
C PHE A 140 0.97 0.55 7.72
N ASP A 141 1.37 -0.37 6.84
CA ASP A 141 0.55 -1.52 6.42
C ASP A 141 0.32 -2.47 7.59
N LEU A 142 1.40 -2.83 8.28
CA LEU A 142 1.35 -3.79 9.38
C LEU A 142 0.59 -3.21 10.58
N GLN A 143 0.77 -1.92 10.87
CA GLN A 143 -0.01 -1.23 11.91
C GLN A 143 -1.48 -1.13 11.54
N MET A 144 -1.81 -0.83 10.28
CA MET A 144 -3.18 -0.78 9.78
C MET A 144 -3.87 -2.14 9.96
N ALA A 145 -3.18 -3.24 9.61
CA ALA A 145 -3.68 -4.60 9.82
C ALA A 145 -3.95 -4.86 11.32
N ARG A 146 -2.97 -4.59 12.18
CA ARG A 146 -3.12 -4.72 13.65
C ARG A 146 -4.31 -3.92 14.17
N ASN A 147 -4.48 -2.67 13.72
CA ASN A 147 -5.57 -1.79 14.13
C ASN A 147 -6.95 -2.30 13.65
N ALA A 148 -6.99 -3.03 12.54
CA ALA A 148 -8.19 -3.70 12.02
C ALA A 148 -8.41 -5.10 12.61
N GLY A 149 -7.53 -5.60 13.48
CA GLY A 149 -7.60 -6.95 14.04
C GLY A 149 -7.23 -8.06 13.04
N MET A 150 -6.52 -7.72 11.97
CA MET A 150 -6.07 -8.65 10.93
C MET A 150 -4.62 -9.08 11.16
N ASP A 151 -4.29 -10.30 10.75
CA ASP A 151 -2.92 -10.72 10.56
C ASP A 151 -2.25 -9.99 9.40
N SER A 152 -0.92 -9.90 9.42
CA SER A 152 -0.14 -9.29 8.36
C SER A 152 1.02 -10.16 7.88
N VAL A 153 1.42 -9.97 6.63
CA VAL A 153 2.62 -10.52 6.01
C VAL A 153 3.51 -9.37 5.59
N ALA A 154 4.77 -9.41 6.01
CA ALA A 154 5.79 -8.46 5.59
C ALA A 154 6.55 -8.99 4.38
N VAL A 155 6.79 -8.13 3.38
CA VAL A 155 7.61 -8.45 2.20
C VAL A 155 8.95 -7.71 2.26
N SER A 156 10.06 -8.38 1.92
CA SER A 156 11.41 -7.82 2.03
C SER A 156 11.82 -6.95 0.83
N TYR A 157 11.11 -7.07 -0.28
CA TYR A 157 11.44 -6.41 -1.57
C TYR A 157 10.76 -5.06 -1.76
N GLY A 158 10.19 -4.49 -0.71
CA GLY A 158 9.45 -3.23 -0.76
C GLY A 158 10.18 -2.01 -0.19
N ALA A 159 9.44 -1.07 0.40
CA ALA A 159 9.93 0.23 0.82
C ALA A 159 10.80 0.19 2.08
N GLN A 160 10.49 -0.67 3.05
CA GLN A 160 11.21 -0.76 4.32
C GLN A 160 11.93 -2.10 4.47
N SER A 161 13.02 -2.12 5.27
CA SER A 161 13.77 -3.35 5.50
C SER A 161 12.96 -4.37 6.30
N ILE A 162 13.17 -5.64 6.01
CA ILE A 162 12.45 -6.73 6.67
C ILE A 162 12.74 -6.76 8.19
N GLU A 163 13.92 -6.34 8.62
CA GLU A 163 14.28 -6.23 10.04
C GLU A 163 13.40 -5.19 10.75
N ALA A 164 13.14 -4.05 10.10
CA ALA A 164 12.23 -3.03 10.65
C ALA A 164 10.79 -3.54 10.68
N LEU A 165 10.34 -4.24 9.65
CA LEU A 165 8.98 -4.78 9.58
C LEU A 165 8.74 -5.90 10.59
N LYS A 166 9.74 -6.75 10.89
CA LYS A 166 9.64 -7.80 11.90
C LYS A 166 9.36 -7.28 13.31
N LEU A 167 9.67 -5.99 13.60
CA LEU A 167 9.33 -5.37 14.88
C LEU A 167 7.82 -5.20 15.08
N PHE A 168 7.03 -5.29 14.02
CA PHE A 168 5.56 -5.26 14.06
C PHE A 168 4.93 -6.64 14.16
N GLU A 169 5.74 -7.69 14.35
CA GLU A 169 5.32 -9.08 14.58
C GLU A 169 4.35 -9.59 13.50
N PRO A 170 4.71 -9.52 12.20
CA PRO A 170 3.87 -10.09 11.16
C PRO A 170 3.75 -11.61 11.34
N ALA A 171 2.61 -12.20 10.94
CA ALA A 171 2.40 -13.64 10.97
C ALA A 171 3.37 -14.41 10.05
N LEU A 172 3.87 -13.73 9.01
CA LEU A 172 4.87 -14.23 8.07
C LEU A 172 5.72 -13.08 7.54
N ALA A 173 6.99 -13.38 7.25
CA ALA A 173 7.89 -12.50 6.50
C ALA A 173 8.44 -13.27 5.31
N ILE A 174 8.33 -12.72 4.10
CA ILE A 174 8.67 -13.40 2.84
C ILE A 174 9.64 -12.58 2.00
N ASP A 175 10.49 -13.28 1.27
CA ASP A 175 11.39 -12.71 0.29
C ASP A 175 10.85 -12.82 -1.15
N HIS A 176 9.87 -13.71 -1.37
CA HIS A 176 9.21 -13.89 -2.65
C HIS A 176 7.71 -14.11 -2.45
N PHE A 177 6.88 -13.49 -3.30
CA PHE A 177 5.42 -13.51 -3.11
C PHE A 177 4.80 -14.93 -3.17
N SER A 178 5.39 -15.85 -3.93
CA SER A 178 4.94 -17.25 -4.01
C SER A 178 5.03 -18.02 -2.69
N GLU A 179 5.86 -17.55 -1.73
CA GLU A 179 5.95 -18.18 -0.40
C GLU A 179 4.64 -18.06 0.39
N LEU A 180 3.86 -17.00 0.12
CA LEU A 180 2.56 -16.80 0.74
C LEU A 180 1.59 -17.94 0.39
N HIS A 181 1.54 -18.36 -0.86
CA HIS A 181 0.67 -19.45 -1.31
C HIS A 181 1.04 -20.77 -0.62
N ALA A 182 2.34 -21.09 -0.56
CA ALA A 182 2.81 -22.28 0.12
C ALA A 182 2.47 -22.28 1.63
N TRP A 183 2.57 -21.12 2.28
CA TRP A 183 2.24 -20.96 3.70
C TRP A 183 0.74 -21.09 3.99
N LEU A 184 -0.13 -20.53 3.14
CA LEU A 184 -1.58 -20.66 3.28
C LEU A 184 -2.04 -22.11 3.13
N ASN A 185 -1.49 -22.84 2.14
CA ASN A 185 -1.83 -24.25 1.93
C ASN A 185 -1.44 -25.18 3.10
N GLN A 186 -0.53 -24.78 3.98
CA GLN A 186 -0.19 -25.54 5.18
C GLN A 186 -1.17 -25.28 6.35
N ARG A 187 -2.03 -24.28 6.24
CA ARG A 187 -2.98 -23.86 7.28
C ARG A 187 -4.45 -24.19 6.92
N ALA A 188 -4.72 -24.53 5.66
CA ALA A 188 -6.01 -24.99 5.20
C ALA A 188 -6.23 -26.46 5.59
#